data_cad385cd4f7f5ac7cd715216537bfcf0
#
_entry.id   cad385cd4f7f5ac7cd715216537bfcf0
#
_cell.length_a   1.000
_cell.length_b   1.000
_cell.length_c   1.000
_cell.angle_alpha   90.00
_cell.angle_beta   90.00
_cell.angle_gamma   90.00
#
_symmetry.space_group_name_H-M   'P 1'
#
loop_
_entity.id
_entity.type
_entity.pdbx_description
1 polymer ?
#
loop_
_entity_poly.entity_id
_entity_poly.type
_entity_poly.pdbx_seq_one_letter_code
_entity_poly.pdbx_strand_id
1 'polypeptide(L)'
;MSDVATLEVRDLHKFFGTNEVLKGINLTARKGDVISILGSSGSGKSTFLRCINLLEVPTSGDVFVHGELINMTTNRRGERMAADKRQVERIRSRLAMVFQGFNLWSHMTVLENVIEVPVQVLKVPRAEAIEKAEMLLQRVGLYERKDYYPGHLSGGQQQRAAIARALAVDPEVMLFDEPTSALDPELVGEVLQVMRSLAEEGRTMLVVTNEMTFARDV
;
A
#
# COMPACT_ATOMS: atom_id res chain seq x y z
N MET A 1 11.30 -26.89 -0.36
CA MET A 1 10.04 -26.13 -0.35
C MET A 1 10.21 -25.07 -1.40
N SER A 2 9.39 -25.04 -2.47
CA SER A 2 9.46 -24.00 -3.49
C SER A 2 9.15 -22.66 -2.81
N ASP A 3 10.08 -21.73 -2.90
CA ASP A 3 9.99 -20.39 -2.34
C ASP A 3 8.97 -19.59 -3.18
N VAL A 4 7.69 -19.68 -2.80
CA VAL A 4 6.60 -19.01 -3.51
C VAL A 4 6.77 -17.50 -3.32
N ALA A 5 6.83 -16.77 -4.45
CA ALA A 5 6.89 -15.31 -4.42
C ALA A 5 5.68 -14.73 -3.67
N THR A 6 5.92 -13.75 -2.80
CA THR A 6 4.86 -13.05 -2.08
C THR A 6 4.05 -12.17 -3.04
N LEU A 7 4.73 -11.57 -4.01
CA LEU A 7 4.13 -10.82 -5.11
C LEU A 7 4.86 -11.15 -6.41
N GLU A 8 4.13 -11.44 -7.47
CA GLU A 8 4.69 -11.59 -8.80
C GLU A 8 3.83 -10.86 -9.82
N VAL A 9 4.48 -10.10 -10.69
CA VAL A 9 3.86 -9.37 -11.79
C VAL A 9 4.50 -9.85 -13.08
N ARG A 10 3.69 -10.25 -14.07
CA ARG A 10 4.15 -10.75 -15.36
C ARG A 10 3.57 -9.95 -16.50
N ASP A 11 4.45 -9.40 -17.32
CA ASP A 11 4.13 -8.73 -18.59
C ASP A 11 2.97 -7.72 -18.46
N LEU A 12 3.05 -6.86 -17.44
CA LEU A 12 1.98 -5.94 -17.09
C LEU A 12 1.96 -4.72 -18.03
N HIS A 13 0.85 -4.54 -18.74
CA HIS A 13 0.62 -3.40 -19.61
C HIS A 13 -0.55 -2.54 -19.13
N LYS A 14 -0.44 -1.23 -19.31
CA LYS A 14 -1.53 -0.29 -19.06
C LYS A 14 -1.56 0.80 -20.12
N PHE A 15 -2.70 0.92 -20.77
CA PHE A 15 -3.01 1.99 -21.69
C PHE A 15 -4.03 2.95 -21.09
N PHE A 16 -3.87 4.25 -21.34
CA PHE A 16 -4.89 5.27 -21.18
C PHE A 16 -5.19 5.87 -22.55
N GLY A 17 -6.31 5.48 -23.16
CA GLY A 17 -6.58 5.74 -24.55
C GLY A 17 -5.53 5.09 -25.44
N THR A 18 -4.80 5.87 -26.23
CA THR A 18 -3.71 5.40 -27.11
C THR A 18 -2.32 5.45 -26.46
N ASN A 19 -2.21 6.02 -25.24
CA ASN A 19 -0.93 6.16 -24.55
C ASN A 19 -0.63 4.93 -23.70
N GLU A 20 0.43 4.20 -24.05
CA GLU A 20 0.93 3.08 -23.26
C GLU A 20 1.84 3.56 -22.14
N VAL A 21 1.35 3.48 -20.90
CA VAL A 21 2.05 3.93 -19.69
C VAL A 21 2.89 2.81 -19.07
N LEU A 22 2.38 1.59 -19.03
CA LEU A 22 3.13 0.40 -18.60
C LEU A 22 3.38 -0.49 -19.82
N LYS A 23 4.62 -0.88 -20.04
CA LYS A 23 5.11 -1.53 -21.26
C LYS A 23 5.75 -2.88 -20.94
N GLY A 24 4.94 -3.86 -20.49
CA GLY A 24 5.42 -5.21 -20.21
C GLY A 24 6.28 -5.29 -18.94
N ILE A 25 5.79 -4.74 -17.83
CA ILE A 25 6.54 -4.73 -16.56
C ILE A 25 6.50 -6.10 -15.90
N ASN A 26 7.68 -6.58 -15.50
CA ASN A 26 7.86 -7.80 -14.73
C ASN A 26 8.50 -7.45 -13.38
N LEU A 27 7.99 -8.07 -12.29
CA LEU A 27 8.53 -7.90 -10.96
C LEU A 27 8.26 -9.15 -10.12
N THR A 28 9.21 -9.55 -9.32
CA THR A 28 9.05 -10.62 -8.33
C THR A 28 9.56 -10.13 -7.00
N ALA A 29 8.73 -10.18 -5.96
CA ALA A 29 9.10 -9.90 -4.58
C ALA A 29 8.87 -11.14 -3.71
N ARG A 30 9.88 -11.50 -2.94
CA ARG A 30 9.82 -12.56 -1.92
C ARG A 30 9.53 -11.97 -0.56
N LYS A 31 9.24 -12.81 0.41
CA LYS A 31 9.02 -12.38 1.79
C LYS A 31 10.25 -11.64 2.33
N GLY A 32 10.02 -10.44 2.81
CA GLY A 32 11.06 -9.57 3.37
C GLY A 32 11.79 -8.69 2.33
N ASP A 33 11.49 -8.82 1.04
CA ASP A 33 12.09 -7.94 0.03
C ASP A 33 11.56 -6.51 0.17
N VAL A 34 12.47 -5.55 0.09
CA VAL A 34 12.15 -4.12 -0.06
C VAL A 34 12.60 -3.67 -1.43
N ILE A 35 11.64 -3.35 -2.29
CA ILE A 35 11.91 -2.95 -3.68
C ILE A 35 11.59 -1.46 -3.85
N SER A 36 12.62 -0.67 -4.09
CA SER A 36 12.48 0.75 -4.39
C SER A 36 12.32 0.98 -5.89
N ILE A 37 11.25 1.67 -6.28
CA ILE A 37 10.93 2.02 -7.66
C ILE A 37 11.24 3.49 -7.87
N LEU A 38 12.29 3.76 -8.64
CA LEU A 38 12.78 5.10 -8.95
C LEU A 38 12.43 5.50 -10.38
N GLY A 39 12.31 6.77 -10.65
CA GLY A 39 12.07 7.30 -12.00
C GLY A 39 11.43 8.68 -11.99
N SER A 40 11.45 9.36 -13.15
CA SER A 40 10.88 10.69 -13.31
C SER A 40 9.37 10.74 -13.02
N SER A 41 8.87 11.93 -12.70
CA SER A 41 7.42 12.14 -12.58
C SER A 41 6.73 11.80 -13.90
N GLY A 42 5.56 11.16 -13.83
CA GLY A 42 4.80 10.74 -15.00
C GLY A 42 5.29 9.45 -15.68
N SER A 43 6.34 8.78 -15.18
CA SER A 43 6.84 7.52 -15.78
C SER A 43 5.96 6.27 -15.51
N GLY A 44 4.83 6.42 -14.82
CA GLY A 44 3.89 5.31 -14.59
C GLY A 44 4.06 4.57 -13.26
N LYS A 45 4.96 4.98 -12.36
CA LYS A 45 5.23 4.31 -11.08
C LYS A 45 3.98 4.11 -10.22
N SER A 46 3.22 5.19 -9.97
CA SER A 46 1.96 5.13 -9.22
C SER A 46 0.90 4.29 -9.93
N THR A 47 0.86 4.36 -11.27
CA THR A 47 -0.03 3.51 -12.08
C THR A 47 0.31 2.04 -11.90
N PHE A 48 1.60 1.70 -11.84
CA PHE A 48 2.06 0.33 -11.58
C PHE A 48 1.57 -0.19 -10.23
N LEU A 49 1.79 0.55 -9.14
CA LEU A 49 1.28 0.15 -7.82
C LEU A 49 -0.25 0.01 -7.80
N ARG A 50 -0.97 0.92 -8.45
CA ARG A 50 -2.44 0.87 -8.55
C ARG A 50 -2.94 -0.29 -9.39
N CYS A 51 -2.18 -0.75 -10.37
CA CYS A 51 -2.51 -1.96 -11.12
C CYS A 51 -2.32 -3.23 -10.27
N ILE A 52 -1.31 -3.26 -9.38
CA ILE A 52 -1.08 -4.41 -8.49
C ILE A 52 -2.26 -4.64 -7.54
N ASN A 53 -2.81 -3.60 -6.95
CA ASN A 53 -3.96 -3.72 -6.03
C ASN A 53 -5.32 -3.52 -6.70
N LEU A 54 -5.35 -3.46 -8.05
CA LEU A 54 -6.56 -3.27 -8.87
C LEU A 54 -7.36 -1.98 -8.57
N LEU A 55 -6.72 -0.93 -8.05
CA LEU A 55 -7.30 0.42 -8.10
C LEU A 55 -7.36 0.94 -9.53
N GLU A 56 -6.38 0.52 -10.35
CA GLU A 56 -6.39 0.62 -11.81
C GLU A 56 -6.42 -0.78 -12.41
N VAL A 57 -7.30 -1.02 -13.36
CA VAL A 57 -7.33 -2.30 -14.07
C VAL A 57 -6.24 -2.30 -15.13
N PRO A 58 -5.28 -3.25 -15.10
CA PRO A 58 -4.27 -3.36 -16.14
C PRO A 58 -4.91 -3.79 -17.46
N THR A 59 -4.35 -3.33 -18.60
CA THR A 59 -4.87 -3.67 -19.93
C THR A 59 -4.55 -5.13 -20.28
N SER A 60 -3.35 -5.60 -19.91
CA SER A 60 -2.94 -7.01 -20.03
C SER A 60 -1.87 -7.35 -18.99
N GLY A 61 -1.44 -8.61 -18.97
CA GLY A 61 -0.49 -9.13 -17.99
C GLY A 61 -1.17 -9.67 -16.73
N ASP A 62 -0.40 -10.28 -15.86
CA ASP A 62 -0.88 -11.04 -14.72
C ASP A 62 -0.26 -10.55 -13.41
N VAL A 63 -1.04 -10.60 -12.34
CA VAL A 63 -0.60 -10.31 -10.96
C VAL A 63 -0.92 -11.52 -10.09
N PHE A 64 0.08 -12.00 -9.36
CA PHE A 64 -0.04 -13.09 -8.41
C PHE A 64 0.31 -12.58 -7.03
N VAL A 65 -0.51 -12.91 -6.03
CA VAL A 65 -0.24 -12.63 -4.63
C VAL A 65 -0.13 -13.96 -3.89
N HIS A 66 1.03 -14.25 -3.35
CA HIS A 66 1.36 -15.54 -2.71
C HIS A 66 1.02 -16.75 -3.60
N GLY A 67 1.36 -16.65 -4.89
CA GLY A 67 1.09 -17.68 -5.89
C GLY A 67 -0.36 -17.73 -6.40
N GLU A 68 -1.28 -16.94 -5.83
CA GLU A 68 -2.66 -16.86 -6.30
C GLU A 68 -2.80 -15.81 -7.42
N LEU A 69 -3.17 -16.26 -8.63
CA LEU A 69 -3.45 -15.38 -9.77
C LEU A 69 -4.73 -14.57 -9.52
N ILE A 70 -4.66 -13.26 -9.72
CA ILE A 70 -5.85 -12.41 -9.77
C ILE A 70 -6.60 -12.70 -11.07
N ASN A 71 -7.76 -13.32 -10.97
CA ASN A 71 -8.55 -13.73 -12.12
C ASN A 71 -9.20 -12.52 -12.80
N MET A 72 -8.89 -12.35 -14.09
CA MET A 72 -9.43 -11.28 -14.92
C MET A 72 -10.39 -11.85 -15.97
N THR A 73 -11.38 -11.06 -16.35
CA THR A 73 -12.35 -11.36 -17.42
C THR A 73 -12.59 -10.11 -18.26
N THR A 74 -13.38 -10.26 -19.31
CA THR A 74 -13.77 -9.15 -20.20
C THR A 74 -15.27 -8.97 -20.16
N ASN A 75 -15.74 -7.75 -19.98
CA ASN A 75 -17.15 -7.43 -19.99
C ASN A 75 -17.72 -7.42 -21.43
N ARG A 76 -19.05 -7.21 -21.57
CA ARG A 76 -19.72 -7.18 -22.87
C ARG A 76 -19.24 -6.04 -23.80
N ARG A 77 -18.54 -5.03 -23.26
CA ARG A 77 -17.96 -3.91 -24.01
C ARG A 77 -16.51 -4.14 -24.41
N GLY A 78 -15.93 -5.33 -24.12
CA GLY A 78 -14.55 -5.63 -24.38
C GLY A 78 -13.56 -5.07 -23.34
N GLU A 79 -14.06 -4.50 -22.22
CA GLU A 79 -13.21 -3.93 -21.18
C GLU A 79 -12.80 -5.00 -20.18
N ARG A 80 -11.52 -5.05 -19.84
CA ARG A 80 -10.96 -5.96 -18.84
C ARG A 80 -11.43 -5.58 -17.45
N MET A 81 -11.77 -6.55 -16.64
CA MET A 81 -12.20 -6.36 -15.25
C MET A 81 -11.87 -7.60 -14.41
N ALA A 82 -11.90 -7.46 -13.09
CA ALA A 82 -11.76 -8.61 -12.20
C ALA A 82 -12.95 -9.56 -12.37
N ALA A 83 -12.65 -10.86 -12.46
CA ALA A 83 -13.67 -11.90 -12.64
C ALA A 83 -14.48 -12.14 -11.35
N ASP A 84 -13.85 -12.00 -10.19
CA ASP A 84 -14.46 -12.23 -8.87
C ASP A 84 -14.13 -11.08 -7.90
N LYS A 85 -15.18 -10.35 -7.50
CA LYS A 85 -15.07 -9.25 -6.53
C LYS A 85 -14.61 -9.72 -5.16
N ARG A 86 -15.02 -10.92 -4.70
CA ARG A 86 -14.62 -11.46 -3.40
C ARG A 86 -13.13 -11.81 -3.39
N GLN A 87 -12.59 -12.30 -4.51
CA GLN A 87 -11.15 -12.51 -4.66
C GLN A 87 -10.41 -11.18 -4.53
N VAL A 88 -10.88 -10.12 -5.19
CA VAL A 88 -10.26 -8.78 -5.13
C VAL A 88 -10.26 -8.23 -3.70
N GLU A 89 -11.38 -8.32 -2.99
CA GLU A 89 -11.49 -7.87 -1.60
C GLU A 89 -10.51 -8.61 -0.68
N ARG A 90 -10.43 -9.94 -0.80
CA ARG A 90 -9.47 -10.76 -0.06
C ARG A 90 -8.02 -10.41 -0.41
N ILE A 91 -7.69 -10.22 -1.68
CA ILE A 91 -6.34 -9.85 -2.10
C ILE A 91 -5.98 -8.45 -1.64
N ARG A 92 -6.90 -7.49 -1.69
CA ARG A 92 -6.67 -6.13 -1.19
C ARG A 92 -6.41 -6.07 0.32
N SER A 93 -6.96 -6.99 1.11
CA SER A 93 -6.62 -7.07 2.54
C SER A 93 -5.19 -7.58 2.77
N ARG A 94 -4.59 -8.28 1.78
CA ARG A 94 -3.20 -8.76 1.81
C ARG A 94 -2.20 -7.74 1.21
N LEU A 95 -2.69 -6.76 0.46
CA LEU A 95 -1.93 -5.71 -0.23
C LEU A 95 -2.33 -4.34 0.31
N ALA A 96 -1.74 -3.91 1.41
CA ALA A 96 -2.03 -2.58 1.94
C ALA A 96 -1.31 -1.49 1.14
N MET A 97 -2.01 -0.38 0.87
CA MET A 97 -1.45 0.75 0.15
C MET A 97 -1.43 2.01 1.01
N VAL A 98 -0.28 2.68 1.02
CA VAL A 98 -0.04 3.98 1.62
C VAL A 98 0.14 4.99 0.50
N PHE A 99 -0.70 6.01 0.48
CA PHE A 99 -0.77 7.00 -0.60
C PHE A 99 0.02 8.27 -0.26
N GLN A 100 0.41 9.01 -1.27
CA GLN A 100 0.99 10.34 -1.17
C GLN A 100 0.09 11.31 -0.39
N GLY A 101 -1.22 11.27 -0.60
CA GLY A 101 -2.20 12.20 -0.03
C GLY A 101 -2.81 11.73 1.30
N PHE A 102 -2.16 10.84 2.06
CA PHE A 102 -2.59 10.26 3.35
C PHE A 102 -3.93 9.50 3.29
N ASN A 103 -4.95 10.06 2.66
CA ASN A 103 -6.29 9.50 2.46
C ASN A 103 -6.96 9.03 3.77
N LEU A 104 -6.76 9.78 4.86
CA LEU A 104 -7.49 9.56 6.11
C LEU A 104 -8.92 10.07 5.99
N TRP A 105 -9.86 9.38 6.61
CA TRP A 105 -11.24 9.83 6.74
C TRP A 105 -11.30 10.98 7.74
N SER A 106 -11.60 12.19 7.25
CA SER A 106 -11.55 13.42 8.03
C SER A 106 -12.59 13.51 9.15
N HIS A 107 -13.67 12.75 9.05
CA HIS A 107 -14.76 12.67 10.02
C HIS A 107 -14.55 11.61 11.11
N MET A 108 -13.45 10.88 11.05
CA MET A 108 -13.04 9.85 12.00
C MET A 108 -11.79 10.28 12.74
N THR A 109 -11.66 9.89 14.02
CA THR A 109 -10.41 10.04 14.77
C THR A 109 -9.29 9.19 14.19
N VAL A 110 -8.05 9.39 14.63
CA VAL A 110 -6.90 8.57 14.25
C VAL A 110 -7.15 7.10 14.58
N LEU A 111 -7.62 6.81 15.78
CA LEU A 111 -7.94 5.45 16.21
C LEU A 111 -9.03 4.82 15.32
N GLU A 112 -10.10 5.54 15.06
CA GLU A 112 -11.21 5.08 14.20
C GLU A 112 -10.71 4.79 12.78
N ASN A 113 -9.84 5.63 12.21
CA ASN A 113 -9.21 5.39 10.93
C ASN A 113 -8.42 4.07 10.89
N VAL A 114 -7.74 3.72 11.97
CA VAL A 114 -6.92 2.49 12.04
C VAL A 114 -7.77 1.24 12.19
N ILE A 115 -8.85 1.29 12.99
CA ILE A 115 -9.69 0.12 13.26
C ILE A 115 -10.79 -0.13 12.23
N GLU A 116 -11.09 0.82 11.35
CA GLU A 116 -12.26 0.74 10.45
C GLU A 116 -12.23 -0.52 9.58
N VAL A 117 -11.13 -0.77 8.88
CA VAL A 117 -11.02 -1.96 8.01
C VAL A 117 -11.00 -3.27 8.82
N PRO A 118 -10.21 -3.42 9.90
CA PRO A 118 -10.28 -4.58 10.77
C PRO A 118 -11.69 -4.91 11.25
N VAL A 119 -12.45 -3.93 11.71
CA VAL A 119 -13.80 -4.14 12.24
C VAL A 119 -14.82 -4.37 11.13
N GLN A 120 -14.86 -3.49 10.12
CA GLN A 120 -15.93 -3.50 9.11
C GLN A 120 -15.71 -4.57 8.04
N VAL A 121 -14.47 -4.80 7.63
CA VAL A 121 -14.16 -5.71 6.52
C VAL A 121 -13.73 -7.08 7.05
N LEU A 122 -12.74 -7.13 7.97
CA LEU A 122 -12.18 -8.38 8.47
C LEU A 122 -13.01 -8.99 9.60
N LYS A 123 -14.03 -8.26 10.12
CA LYS A 123 -14.92 -8.70 11.19
C LYS A 123 -14.19 -9.04 12.50
N VAL A 124 -13.04 -8.40 12.73
CA VAL A 124 -12.32 -8.50 14.01
C VAL A 124 -13.18 -7.86 15.13
N PRO A 125 -13.26 -8.47 16.30
CA PRO A 125 -13.95 -7.85 17.45
C PRO A 125 -13.38 -6.48 17.76
N ARG A 126 -14.26 -5.48 17.98
CA ARG A 126 -13.84 -4.07 18.15
C ARG A 126 -12.79 -3.89 19.25
N ALA A 127 -12.92 -4.61 20.37
CA ALA A 127 -11.96 -4.53 21.47
C ALA A 127 -10.55 -4.98 21.05
N GLU A 128 -10.46 -6.09 20.33
CA GLU A 128 -9.20 -6.62 19.78
C GLU A 128 -8.59 -5.66 18.73
N ALA A 129 -9.44 -5.10 17.86
CA ALA A 129 -9.00 -4.11 16.87
C ALA A 129 -8.44 -2.84 17.54
N ILE A 130 -9.06 -2.37 18.63
CA ILE A 130 -8.58 -1.22 19.41
C ILE A 130 -7.21 -1.54 20.03
N GLU A 131 -7.06 -2.67 20.71
CA GLU A 131 -5.80 -3.07 21.33
C GLU A 131 -4.65 -3.10 20.32
N LYS A 132 -4.88 -3.76 19.18
CA LYS A 132 -3.91 -3.80 18.08
C LYS A 132 -3.61 -2.39 17.53
N ALA A 133 -4.62 -1.57 17.33
CA ALA A 133 -4.46 -0.21 16.82
C ALA A 133 -3.66 0.68 17.78
N GLU A 134 -3.88 0.58 19.09
CA GLU A 134 -3.13 1.32 20.09
C GLU A 134 -1.65 0.93 20.08
N MET A 135 -1.32 -0.36 19.98
CA MET A 135 0.07 -0.82 19.80
C MET A 135 0.70 -0.25 18.52
N LEU A 136 -0.03 -0.24 17.42
CA LEU A 136 0.47 0.32 16.15
C LEU A 136 0.66 1.85 16.24
N LEU A 137 -0.27 2.55 16.86
CA LEU A 137 -0.17 4.00 17.08
C LEU A 137 0.99 4.37 18.01
N GLN A 138 1.24 3.56 19.04
CA GLN A 138 2.42 3.74 19.91
C GLN A 138 3.70 3.56 19.10
N ARG A 139 3.76 2.54 18.22
CA ARG A 139 4.90 2.26 17.37
C ARG A 139 5.22 3.40 16.40
N VAL A 140 4.21 4.05 15.82
CA VAL A 140 4.42 5.21 14.93
C VAL A 140 4.45 6.55 15.67
N GLY A 141 4.47 6.54 17.01
CA GLY A 141 4.57 7.73 17.84
C GLY A 141 3.32 8.62 17.84
N LEU A 142 2.13 8.02 17.73
CA LEU A 142 0.84 8.73 17.66
C LEU A 142 -0.16 8.31 18.74
N TYR A 143 0.25 7.53 19.74
CA TYR A 143 -0.67 7.05 20.78
C TYR A 143 -1.40 8.18 21.48
N GLU A 144 -0.68 9.24 21.88
CA GLU A 144 -1.25 10.43 22.53
C GLU A 144 -2.17 11.27 21.61
N ARG A 145 -2.20 10.95 20.33
CA ARG A 145 -3.02 11.62 19.31
C ARG A 145 -4.15 10.73 18.77
N LYS A 146 -4.39 9.57 19.37
CA LYS A 146 -5.36 8.57 18.88
C LYS A 146 -6.79 9.11 18.76
N ASP A 147 -7.17 10.05 19.63
CA ASP A 147 -8.50 10.66 19.68
C ASP A 147 -8.59 11.97 18.86
N TYR A 148 -7.50 12.38 18.20
CA TYR A 148 -7.48 13.55 17.34
C TYR A 148 -8.05 13.24 15.97
N TYR A 149 -8.64 14.24 15.32
CA TYR A 149 -9.05 14.18 13.93
C TYR A 149 -7.88 14.52 13.00
N PRO A 150 -7.85 13.99 11.76
CA PRO A 150 -6.76 14.24 10.82
C PRO A 150 -6.41 15.71 10.60
N GLY A 151 -7.41 16.60 10.60
CA GLY A 151 -7.19 18.04 10.43
C GLY A 151 -6.39 18.71 11.55
N HIS A 152 -6.21 18.05 12.69
CA HIS A 152 -5.41 18.54 13.83
C HIS A 152 -3.99 17.94 13.88
N LEU A 153 -3.60 17.20 12.83
CA LEU A 153 -2.30 16.56 12.71
C LEU A 153 -1.44 17.23 11.65
N SER A 154 -0.11 17.26 11.86
CA SER A 154 0.83 17.63 10.81
C SER A 154 0.81 16.60 9.66
N GLY A 155 1.33 16.97 8.49
CA GLY A 155 1.42 16.04 7.34
C GLY A 155 2.17 14.74 7.69
N GLY A 156 3.30 14.84 8.38
CA GLY A 156 4.08 13.68 8.84
C GLY A 156 3.30 12.81 9.84
N GLN A 157 2.51 13.42 10.74
CA GLN A 157 1.62 12.68 11.64
C GLN A 157 0.50 11.99 10.88
N GLN A 158 -0.13 12.64 9.90
CA GLN A 158 -1.16 12.03 9.05
C GLN A 158 -0.59 10.84 8.26
N GLN A 159 0.61 10.96 7.72
CA GLN A 159 1.26 9.87 6.99
C GLN A 159 1.58 8.68 7.91
N ARG A 160 2.08 8.94 9.11
CA ARG A 160 2.32 7.86 10.10
C ARG A 160 1.02 7.19 10.53
N ALA A 161 -0.08 7.93 10.66
CA ALA A 161 -1.41 7.36 10.89
C ALA A 161 -1.89 6.48 9.71
N ALA A 162 -1.64 6.91 8.47
CA ALA A 162 -1.93 6.12 7.27
C ALA A 162 -1.11 4.82 7.22
N ILE A 163 0.15 4.85 7.65
CA ILE A 163 0.99 3.64 7.79
C ILE A 163 0.42 2.72 8.88
N ALA A 164 0.03 3.25 10.05
CA ALA A 164 -0.58 2.45 11.11
C ALA A 164 -1.89 1.79 10.64
N ARG A 165 -2.72 2.51 9.89
CA ARG A 165 -3.94 1.98 9.26
C ARG A 165 -3.62 0.82 8.29
N ALA A 166 -2.59 0.98 7.46
CA ALA A 166 -2.15 -0.05 6.53
C ALA A 166 -1.65 -1.30 7.27
N LEU A 167 -0.94 -1.14 8.38
CA LEU A 167 -0.44 -2.25 9.22
C LEU A 167 -1.57 -2.99 9.97
N ALA A 168 -2.68 -2.33 10.26
CA ALA A 168 -3.77 -2.91 11.07
C ALA A 168 -4.40 -4.16 10.45
N VAL A 169 -4.36 -4.30 9.12
CA VAL A 169 -4.86 -5.47 8.39
C VAL A 169 -3.82 -6.61 8.27
N ASP A 170 -2.63 -6.44 8.84
CA ASP A 170 -1.50 -7.38 8.77
C ASP A 170 -1.17 -7.83 7.34
N PRO A 171 -0.83 -6.88 6.45
CA PRO A 171 -0.65 -7.17 5.03
C PRO A 171 0.59 -8.01 4.76
N GLU A 172 0.55 -8.82 3.70
CA GLU A 172 1.70 -9.58 3.20
C GLU A 172 2.67 -8.69 2.41
N VAL A 173 2.13 -7.68 1.72
CA VAL A 173 2.91 -6.68 0.98
C VAL A 173 2.36 -5.28 1.26
N MET A 174 3.26 -4.34 1.52
CA MET A 174 2.92 -2.93 1.64
C MET A 174 3.36 -2.18 0.38
N LEU A 175 2.45 -1.44 -0.21
CA LEU A 175 2.68 -0.61 -1.39
C LEU A 175 2.73 0.86 -0.96
N PHE A 176 3.85 1.54 -1.19
CA PHE A 176 4.02 2.95 -0.85
C PHE A 176 4.11 3.80 -2.12
N ASP A 177 3.14 4.69 -2.32
CA ASP A 177 3.07 5.59 -3.47
C ASP A 177 3.53 6.99 -3.07
N GLU A 178 4.82 7.28 -3.24
CA GLU A 178 5.48 8.55 -2.90
C GLU A 178 5.13 9.06 -1.48
N PRO A 179 5.39 8.28 -0.43
CA PRO A 179 4.87 8.52 0.93
C PRO A 179 5.36 9.81 1.59
N THR A 180 6.40 10.45 1.05
CA THR A 180 7.01 11.66 1.61
C THR A 180 6.84 12.90 0.73
N SER A 181 6.37 12.76 -0.50
CA SER A 181 6.37 13.85 -1.47
C SER A 181 5.39 15.00 -1.16
N ALA A 182 4.38 14.77 -0.32
CA ALA A 182 3.44 15.78 0.14
C ALA A 182 3.84 16.39 1.51
N LEU A 183 5.05 16.11 2.01
CA LEU A 183 5.51 16.54 3.32
C LEU A 183 6.51 17.69 3.22
N ASP A 184 6.50 18.54 4.24
CA ASP A 184 7.60 19.46 4.46
C ASP A 184 8.90 18.69 4.72
N PRO A 185 10.07 19.16 4.23
CA PRO A 185 11.35 18.44 4.36
C PRO A 185 11.71 18.04 5.80
N GLU A 186 11.32 18.87 6.78
CA GLU A 186 11.57 18.61 8.21
C GLU A 186 10.81 17.39 8.74
N LEU A 187 9.67 17.02 8.10
CA LEU A 187 8.81 15.92 8.52
C LEU A 187 9.12 14.59 7.81
N VAL A 188 9.91 14.63 6.74
CA VAL A 188 10.27 13.45 5.93
C VAL A 188 11.00 12.40 6.77
N GLY A 189 11.95 12.85 7.60
CA GLY A 189 12.79 11.96 8.41
C GLY A 189 12.01 11.01 9.32
N GLU A 190 10.95 11.49 9.97
CA GLU A 190 10.12 10.70 10.88
C GLU A 190 9.36 9.57 10.14
N VAL A 191 8.86 9.87 8.93
CA VAL A 191 8.16 8.87 8.11
C VAL A 191 9.14 7.83 7.59
N LEU A 192 10.31 8.24 7.08
CA LEU A 192 11.34 7.32 6.61
C LEU A 192 11.87 6.42 7.74
N GLN A 193 11.96 6.92 8.98
CA GLN A 193 12.37 6.12 10.13
C GLN A 193 11.35 4.98 10.40
N VAL A 194 10.06 5.28 10.35
CA VAL A 194 9.02 4.24 10.47
C VAL A 194 9.16 3.22 9.34
N MET A 195 9.35 3.65 8.09
CA MET A 195 9.52 2.74 6.96
C MET A 195 10.77 1.86 7.08
N ARG A 196 11.90 2.40 7.57
CA ARG A 196 13.12 1.61 7.85
C ARG A 196 12.86 0.54 8.91
N SER A 197 12.17 0.88 10.01
CA SER A 197 11.84 -0.13 11.02
C SER A 197 10.98 -1.25 10.48
N LEU A 198 10.09 -0.98 9.52
CA LEU A 198 9.29 -2.01 8.85
C LEU A 198 10.15 -2.92 7.95
N ALA A 199 11.13 -2.35 7.26
CA ALA A 199 12.09 -3.11 6.46
C ALA A 199 12.96 -4.02 7.34
N GLU A 200 13.50 -3.51 8.45
CA GLU A 200 14.29 -4.26 9.44
C GLU A 200 13.51 -5.42 10.07
N GLU A 201 12.21 -5.29 10.21
CA GLU A 201 11.31 -6.36 10.67
C GLU A 201 11.00 -7.43 9.61
N GLY A 202 11.52 -7.26 8.40
CA GLY A 202 11.30 -8.18 7.29
C GLY A 202 9.92 -8.05 6.64
N ARG A 203 9.28 -6.88 6.68
CA ARG A 203 8.06 -6.61 5.91
C ARG A 203 8.39 -6.51 4.43
N THR A 204 7.60 -7.16 3.59
CA THR A 204 7.73 -7.05 2.13
C THR A 204 7.14 -5.72 1.67
N MET A 205 7.93 -4.91 0.98
CA MET A 205 7.52 -3.55 0.60
C MET A 205 7.88 -3.23 -0.85
N LEU A 206 6.96 -2.58 -1.57
CA LEU A 206 7.24 -1.89 -2.82
C LEU A 206 7.08 -0.39 -2.57
N VAL A 207 8.14 0.37 -2.82
CA VAL A 207 8.20 1.79 -2.47
C VAL A 207 8.52 2.62 -3.70
N VAL A 208 7.53 3.36 -4.19
CA VAL A 208 7.77 4.45 -5.16
C VAL A 208 8.25 5.66 -4.38
N THR A 209 9.47 6.10 -4.62
CA THR A 209 10.07 7.23 -3.90
C THR A 209 11.09 7.97 -4.75
N ASN A 210 11.34 9.23 -4.40
CA ASN A 210 12.47 10.02 -4.89
C ASN A 210 13.57 10.17 -3.83
N GLU A 211 13.38 9.55 -2.65
CA GLU A 211 14.34 9.58 -1.53
C GLU A 211 15.48 8.58 -1.77
N MET A 212 16.56 9.07 -2.39
CA MET A 212 17.70 8.22 -2.78
C MET A 212 18.43 7.61 -1.58
N THR A 213 18.45 8.30 -0.43
CA THR A 213 19.03 7.77 0.81
C THR A 213 18.25 6.57 1.32
N PHE A 214 16.92 6.66 1.37
CA PHE A 214 16.07 5.53 1.74
C PHE A 214 16.30 4.35 0.80
N ALA A 215 16.31 4.58 -0.52
CA ALA A 215 16.48 3.52 -1.51
C ALA A 215 17.85 2.81 -1.47
N ARG A 216 18.86 3.38 -0.81
CA ARG A 216 20.18 2.76 -0.60
C ARG A 216 20.30 2.00 0.71
N ASP A 217 19.54 2.43 1.72
CA ASP A 217 19.67 1.92 3.10
C ASP A 217 18.81 0.67 3.35
N VAL A 218 17.91 0.31 2.41
CA VAL A 218 16.94 -0.79 2.54
C VAL A 218 17.08 -1.86 1.47
#